data_31db0d8974d1429be6c89cf9b27d4615
#
_entry.id   31db0d8974d1429be6c89cf9b27d4615
#
_cell.length_a   1.000
_cell.length_b   1.000
_cell.length_c   1.000
_cell.angle_alpha   90.00
_cell.angle_beta   90.00
_cell.angle_gamma   90.00
#
_symmetry.space_group_name_H-M   'P 1'
#
loop_
_entity.id
_entity.type
_entity.pdbx_description
1 polymer ?
#
loop_
_entity_poly.entity_id
_entity_poly.type
_entity_poly.pdbx_seq_one_letter_code
_entity_poly.pdbx_strand_id
1 'polypeptide(L)'
;AEFTLKNAKIIYDRTNYLYNIGAKSKEDLDNAQYNYDTAQSKLEEAESNLSETVIVSPMDGVVIGEPVTDGTMAVQGNSNPTVIMRIADLSRKQIFAKVDETDIGSVRVGQKATFTVDAYNGKTFTATVSKISQTDMDNSWNISNSSSSSSSSSAAVIYYSVTLDVDDPEGLLMPSMTARVEIETANKDSALAVPLSALKTDKNGTYVIVIKDDGTTENRYVETGIYGDEFVEIINGLSENEKVDVTMVKKSTTATSARPGPPIH
;
A
#
# COMPACT_ATOMS: atom_id res chain seq x y z
N ALA A 1 8.70 -43.24 -21.72
CA ALA A 1 10.05 -42.88 -21.27
C ALA A 1 10.69 -44.00 -20.45
N GLU A 2 10.10 -44.53 -19.36
CA GLU A 2 10.66 -45.55 -18.48
C GLU A 2 11.07 -46.84 -19.22
N PHE A 3 10.17 -47.42 -20.05
CA PHE A 3 10.49 -48.63 -20.85
C PHE A 3 11.62 -48.39 -21.86
N THR A 4 11.71 -47.19 -22.39
CA THR A 4 12.81 -46.81 -23.34
C THR A 4 14.14 -46.74 -22.60
N LEU A 5 14.18 -46.15 -21.42
CA LEU A 5 15.37 -46.13 -20.57
C LEU A 5 15.81 -47.53 -20.15
N LYS A 6 14.84 -48.36 -19.69
CA LYS A 6 15.14 -49.74 -19.31
C LYS A 6 15.76 -50.54 -20.48
N ASN A 7 15.22 -50.41 -21.68
CA ASN A 7 15.78 -51.09 -22.87
C ASN A 7 17.17 -50.55 -23.21
N ALA A 8 17.37 -49.24 -23.22
CA ALA A 8 18.67 -48.58 -23.49
C ALA A 8 19.74 -49.05 -22.46
N LYS A 9 19.34 -49.17 -21.18
CA LYS A 9 20.21 -49.67 -20.13
C LYS A 9 20.65 -51.14 -20.36
N ILE A 10 19.73 -52.01 -20.72
CA ILE A 10 20.05 -53.40 -21.04
C ILE A 10 21.03 -53.53 -22.23
N ILE A 11 20.85 -52.67 -23.26
CA ILE A 11 21.75 -52.62 -24.42
C ILE A 11 23.12 -52.11 -23.98
N TYR A 12 23.19 -51.06 -23.20
CA TYR A 12 24.42 -50.49 -22.67
C TYR A 12 25.18 -51.54 -21.82
N ASP A 13 24.53 -52.15 -20.84
CA ASP A 13 25.14 -53.14 -19.97
C ASP A 13 25.70 -54.34 -20.77
N ARG A 14 24.96 -54.80 -21.79
CA ARG A 14 25.41 -55.86 -22.71
C ARG A 14 26.60 -55.46 -23.54
N THR A 15 26.58 -54.24 -24.11
CA THR A 15 27.65 -53.71 -24.96
C THR A 15 28.91 -53.51 -24.13
N ASN A 16 28.78 -52.98 -22.92
CA ASN A 16 29.88 -52.78 -21.99
C ASN A 16 30.54 -54.15 -21.58
N TYR A 17 29.73 -55.17 -21.32
CA TYR A 17 30.26 -56.50 -21.05
C TYR A 17 31.05 -57.06 -22.29
N LEU A 18 30.50 -56.91 -23.51
CA LEU A 18 31.13 -57.37 -24.73
C LEU A 18 32.41 -56.57 -25.07
N TYR A 19 32.45 -55.30 -24.77
CA TYR A 19 33.64 -54.46 -24.91
C TYR A 19 34.75 -54.93 -23.96
N ASN A 20 34.42 -55.19 -22.69
CA ASN A 20 35.40 -55.66 -21.70
C ASN A 20 36.07 -57.00 -22.07
N ILE A 21 35.37 -57.87 -22.80
CA ILE A 21 35.94 -59.15 -23.31
C ILE A 21 36.54 -59.00 -24.74
N GLY A 22 36.62 -57.77 -25.25
CA GLY A 22 37.21 -57.48 -26.57
C GLY A 22 36.33 -57.85 -27.78
N ALA A 23 35.04 -58.16 -27.58
CA ALA A 23 34.12 -58.57 -28.65
C ALA A 23 33.34 -57.43 -29.32
N LYS A 24 33.47 -56.19 -28.80
CA LYS A 24 32.86 -54.99 -29.36
C LYS A 24 33.85 -53.85 -29.38
N SER A 25 33.64 -52.86 -30.30
CA SER A 25 34.46 -51.67 -30.41
C SER A 25 34.12 -50.60 -29.34
N LYS A 26 35.05 -49.70 -29.09
CA LYS A 26 34.80 -48.54 -28.24
C LYS A 26 33.67 -47.66 -28.78
N GLU A 27 33.58 -47.49 -30.10
CA GLU A 27 32.51 -46.77 -30.77
C GLU A 27 31.12 -47.35 -30.48
N ASP A 28 31.00 -48.69 -30.46
CA ASP A 28 29.74 -49.38 -30.09
C ASP A 28 29.34 -49.07 -28.65
N LEU A 29 30.35 -49.04 -27.75
CA LEU A 29 30.10 -48.70 -26.34
C LEU A 29 29.68 -47.24 -26.19
N ASP A 30 30.39 -46.30 -26.81
CA ASP A 30 30.08 -44.88 -26.73
C ASP A 30 28.69 -44.60 -27.33
N ASN A 31 28.30 -45.25 -28.42
CA ASN A 31 26.95 -45.15 -29.00
C ASN A 31 25.87 -45.75 -28.03
N ALA A 32 26.15 -46.85 -27.37
CA ALA A 32 25.23 -47.44 -26.43
C ALA A 32 25.04 -46.56 -25.17
N GLN A 33 26.14 -45.95 -24.72
CA GLN A 33 26.11 -45.00 -23.64
C GLN A 33 25.31 -43.73 -24.03
N TYR A 34 25.58 -43.12 -25.19
CA TYR A 34 24.83 -41.97 -25.67
C TYR A 34 23.31 -42.22 -25.73
N ASN A 35 22.91 -43.44 -26.22
CA ASN A 35 21.51 -43.82 -26.27
C ASN A 35 20.89 -43.98 -24.85
N TYR A 36 21.64 -44.50 -23.88
CA TYR A 36 21.23 -44.61 -22.51
C TYR A 36 21.05 -43.24 -21.87
N ASP A 37 22.05 -42.34 -22.01
CA ASP A 37 22.01 -40.98 -21.45
C ASP A 37 20.88 -40.16 -22.08
N THR A 38 20.64 -40.31 -23.38
CA THR A 38 19.53 -39.65 -24.08
C THR A 38 18.17 -40.16 -23.56
N ALA A 39 18.05 -41.48 -23.33
CA ALA A 39 16.81 -42.05 -22.79
C ALA A 39 16.57 -41.59 -21.34
N GLN A 40 17.63 -41.40 -20.54
CA GLN A 40 17.56 -40.87 -19.20
C GLN A 40 17.06 -39.42 -19.19
N SER A 41 17.65 -38.55 -20.02
CA SER A 41 17.23 -37.15 -20.15
C SER A 41 15.75 -37.02 -20.57
N LYS A 42 15.29 -37.93 -21.48
CA LYS A 42 13.87 -37.99 -21.88
C LYS A 42 12.94 -38.42 -20.77
N LEU A 43 13.43 -39.27 -19.84
CA LEU A 43 12.64 -39.62 -18.65
C LEU A 43 12.53 -38.43 -17.70
N GLU A 44 13.65 -37.77 -17.41
CA GLU A 44 13.67 -36.60 -16.53
C GLU A 44 12.79 -35.46 -17.08
N GLU A 45 12.81 -35.22 -18.41
CA GLU A 45 11.89 -34.29 -19.07
C GLU A 45 10.43 -34.69 -18.89
N ALA A 46 10.09 -35.96 -19.07
CA ALA A 46 8.72 -36.45 -18.91
C ALA A 46 8.25 -36.39 -17.43
N GLU A 47 9.13 -36.62 -16.48
CA GLU A 47 8.86 -36.53 -15.04
C GLU A 47 8.67 -35.04 -14.64
N SER A 48 9.49 -34.14 -15.18
CA SER A 48 9.33 -32.68 -14.99
C SER A 48 7.97 -32.22 -15.49
N ASN A 49 7.63 -32.58 -16.74
CA ASN A 49 6.33 -32.25 -17.33
C ASN A 49 5.15 -32.82 -16.51
N LEU A 50 5.31 -34.02 -15.97
CA LEU A 50 4.29 -34.60 -15.08
C LEU A 50 4.17 -33.84 -13.76
N SER A 51 5.29 -33.43 -13.17
CA SER A 51 5.28 -32.66 -11.92
C SER A 51 4.60 -31.29 -12.08
N GLU A 52 4.71 -30.66 -13.24
CA GLU A 52 4.05 -29.40 -13.56
C GLU A 52 2.52 -29.50 -13.66
N THR A 53 1.98 -30.73 -13.81
CA THR A 53 0.53 -30.94 -13.79
C THR A 53 -0.08 -30.85 -12.39
N VAL A 54 0.72 -30.97 -11.34
CA VAL A 54 0.29 -30.84 -9.95
C VAL A 54 0.74 -29.50 -9.42
N ILE A 55 -0.18 -28.55 -9.43
CA ILE A 55 0.09 -27.18 -8.98
C ILE A 55 -0.05 -27.13 -7.46
N VAL A 56 1.04 -26.82 -6.77
CA VAL A 56 1.08 -26.66 -5.32
C VAL A 56 1.24 -25.18 -4.96
N SER A 57 0.72 -24.79 -3.79
CA SER A 57 0.92 -23.43 -3.28
C SER A 57 2.41 -23.20 -2.96
N PRO A 58 3.02 -22.12 -3.42
CA PRO A 58 4.40 -21.76 -3.08
C PRO A 58 4.55 -21.20 -1.66
N MET A 59 3.44 -20.88 -0.99
CA MET A 59 3.42 -20.26 0.33
C MET A 59 2.20 -20.70 1.14
N ASP A 60 2.31 -20.62 2.45
CA ASP A 60 1.16 -20.75 3.34
C ASP A 60 0.32 -19.48 3.30
N GLY A 61 -1.01 -19.62 3.36
CA GLY A 61 -1.89 -18.44 3.30
C GLY A 61 -3.35 -18.81 3.09
N VAL A 62 -4.16 -17.79 2.90
CA VAL A 62 -5.59 -17.88 2.65
C VAL A 62 -5.89 -17.60 1.18
N VAL A 63 -6.77 -18.38 0.60
CA VAL A 63 -7.24 -18.15 -0.77
C VAL A 63 -8.12 -16.89 -0.80
N ILE A 64 -7.72 -15.92 -1.64
CA ILE A 64 -8.47 -14.68 -1.84
C ILE A 64 -9.17 -14.71 -3.19
N GLY A 65 -10.44 -14.34 -3.19
CA GLY A 65 -11.31 -14.38 -4.37
C GLY A 65 -11.80 -15.79 -4.69
N GLU A 66 -12.42 -15.92 -5.85
CA GLU A 66 -12.95 -17.19 -6.32
C GLU A 66 -11.88 -17.93 -7.14
N PRO A 67 -11.59 -19.20 -6.81
CA PRO A 67 -10.76 -20.02 -7.67
C PRO A 67 -11.46 -20.30 -9.00
N VAL A 68 -10.66 -20.58 -10.02
CA VAL A 68 -11.21 -20.97 -11.34
C VAL A 68 -11.97 -22.29 -11.22
N THR A 69 -13.12 -22.38 -11.86
CA THR A 69 -13.98 -23.57 -11.85
C THR A 69 -13.36 -24.74 -12.61
N ASP A 70 -13.70 -25.93 -12.17
CA ASP A 70 -13.27 -27.18 -12.82
C ASP A 70 -13.69 -27.20 -14.31
N GLY A 71 -12.83 -27.72 -15.16
CA GLY A 71 -13.03 -27.77 -16.60
C GLY A 71 -12.56 -26.52 -17.36
N THR A 72 -12.08 -25.49 -16.68
CA THR A 72 -11.48 -24.33 -17.34
C THR A 72 -10.09 -24.70 -17.84
N MET A 73 -9.81 -24.40 -19.12
CA MET A 73 -8.48 -24.61 -19.68
C MET A 73 -7.48 -23.61 -19.13
N ALA A 74 -6.46 -24.09 -18.44
CA ALA A 74 -5.33 -23.27 -18.04
C ALA A 74 -4.39 -23.06 -19.22
N VAL A 75 -4.25 -21.82 -19.65
CA VAL A 75 -3.32 -21.45 -20.71
C VAL A 75 -2.01 -20.99 -20.09
N GLN A 76 -0.93 -21.71 -20.42
CA GLN A 76 0.42 -21.34 -20.06
C GLN A 76 1.00 -20.52 -21.24
N GLY A 77 1.32 -19.25 -20.99
CA GLY A 77 1.89 -18.38 -22.02
C GLY A 77 2.32 -17.03 -21.47
N ASN A 78 3.29 -16.41 -22.12
CA ASN A 78 3.89 -15.15 -21.68
C ASN A 78 2.94 -13.94 -21.79
N SER A 79 1.90 -14.02 -22.61
CA SER A 79 1.04 -12.87 -22.88
C SER A 79 -0.20 -12.77 -21.99
N ASN A 80 -0.79 -13.90 -21.57
CA ASN A 80 -1.96 -13.94 -20.68
C ASN A 80 -2.03 -15.28 -19.94
N PRO A 81 -1.28 -15.46 -18.86
CA PRO A 81 -1.37 -16.68 -18.05
C PRO A 81 -2.73 -16.74 -17.34
N THR A 82 -3.32 -17.94 -17.30
CA THR A 82 -4.55 -18.16 -16.51
C THR A 82 -4.22 -18.17 -15.03
N VAL A 83 -4.76 -17.22 -14.27
CA VAL A 83 -4.66 -17.20 -12.81
C VAL A 83 -5.66 -18.19 -12.23
N ILE A 84 -5.19 -19.29 -11.65
CA ILE A 84 -6.06 -20.34 -11.10
C ILE A 84 -6.65 -19.94 -9.76
N MET A 85 -5.84 -19.40 -8.86
CA MET A 85 -6.25 -18.84 -7.58
C MET A 85 -5.21 -17.84 -7.08
N ARG A 86 -5.61 -17.02 -6.12
CA ARG A 86 -4.72 -16.10 -5.42
C ARG A 86 -4.61 -16.50 -3.97
N ILE A 87 -3.40 -16.61 -3.47
CA ILE A 87 -3.11 -16.92 -2.07
C ILE A 87 -2.38 -15.74 -1.48
N ALA A 88 -2.81 -15.29 -0.29
CA ALA A 88 -2.16 -14.22 0.43
C ALA A 88 -1.98 -14.57 1.90
N ASP A 89 -0.88 -14.09 2.46
CA ASP A 89 -0.66 -14.04 3.89
C ASP A 89 -1.39 -12.81 4.46
N LEU A 90 -2.40 -13.07 5.29
CA LEU A 90 -3.20 -12.01 5.94
C LEU A 90 -2.69 -11.64 7.34
N SER A 91 -1.55 -12.18 7.75
CA SER A 91 -0.95 -11.89 9.06
C SER A 91 -0.46 -10.45 9.18
N ARG A 92 -0.02 -9.86 8.07
CA ARG A 92 0.48 -8.49 7.99
C ARG A 92 -0.39 -7.68 7.05
N LYS A 93 -0.91 -6.57 7.55
CA LYS A 93 -1.76 -5.66 6.78
C LYS A 93 -1.09 -4.31 6.65
N GLN A 94 -1.21 -3.71 5.47
CA GLN A 94 -0.62 -2.42 5.17
C GLN A 94 -1.64 -1.51 4.49
N ILE A 95 -1.55 -0.24 4.78
CA ILE A 95 -2.30 0.81 4.09
C ILE A 95 -1.34 1.59 3.20
N PHE A 96 -1.74 1.82 1.97
CA PHE A 96 -1.07 2.73 1.05
C PHE A 96 -1.84 4.05 1.02
N ALA A 97 -1.41 4.99 1.84
CA ALA A 97 -2.03 6.31 1.91
C ALA A 97 -1.47 7.23 0.82
N LYS A 98 -2.37 8.04 0.23
CA LYS A 98 -2.00 9.10 -0.72
C LYS A 98 -1.85 10.39 0.07
N VAL A 99 -0.66 10.97 0.05
CA VAL A 99 -0.34 12.22 0.73
C VAL A 99 0.04 13.25 -0.31
N ASP A 100 -0.51 14.46 -0.19
CA ASP A 100 -0.22 15.58 -1.08
C ASP A 100 1.25 16.03 -0.93
N GLU A 101 1.82 16.60 -2.01
CA GLU A 101 3.18 17.15 -2.03
C GLU A 101 3.39 18.21 -0.94
N THR A 102 2.36 18.98 -0.63
CA THR A 102 2.44 20.04 0.39
C THR A 102 2.62 19.49 1.80
N ASP A 103 2.09 18.32 2.07
CA ASP A 103 2.03 17.72 3.41
C ASP A 103 3.13 16.69 3.65
N ILE A 104 3.66 16.09 2.58
CA ILE A 104 4.68 15.01 2.69
C ILE A 104 5.94 15.46 3.43
N GLY A 105 6.26 16.77 3.37
CA GLY A 105 7.37 17.35 4.10
C GLY A 105 7.29 17.19 5.61
N SER A 106 6.10 17.03 6.17
CA SER A 106 5.82 16.86 7.60
C SER A 106 5.78 15.39 8.04
N VAL A 107 5.66 14.45 7.10
CA VAL A 107 5.54 13.03 7.40
C VAL A 107 6.94 12.42 7.61
N ARG A 108 7.06 11.57 8.64
CA ARG A 108 8.29 10.83 8.97
C ARG A 108 7.97 9.38 9.27
N VAL A 109 8.92 8.50 8.97
CA VAL A 109 8.85 7.09 9.35
C VAL A 109 8.83 6.96 10.88
N GLY A 110 7.95 6.10 11.39
CA GLY A 110 7.75 5.88 12.82
C GLY A 110 6.65 6.75 13.46
N GLN A 111 6.06 7.70 12.72
CA GLN A 111 4.91 8.46 13.21
C GLN A 111 3.69 7.54 13.40
N LYS A 112 2.93 7.84 14.44
CA LYS A 112 1.64 7.19 14.68
C LYS A 112 0.58 7.76 13.76
N ALA A 113 -0.33 6.91 13.35
CA ALA A 113 -1.49 7.30 12.57
C ALA A 113 -2.73 6.59 13.11
N THR A 114 -3.84 7.25 12.99
CA THR A 114 -5.15 6.65 13.22
C THR A 114 -5.91 6.59 11.91
N PHE A 115 -6.79 5.61 11.77
CA PHE A 115 -7.60 5.51 10.59
C PHE A 115 -8.97 4.92 10.87
N THR A 116 -9.91 5.27 10.01
CA THR A 116 -11.27 4.74 10.02
C THR A 116 -11.59 4.09 8.69
N VAL A 117 -12.44 3.08 8.72
CA VAL A 117 -12.94 2.37 7.53
C VAL A 117 -14.44 2.50 7.49
N ASP A 118 -15.01 2.80 6.33
CA ASP A 118 -16.44 3.03 6.18
C ASP A 118 -17.29 1.77 6.54
N ALA A 119 -16.67 0.58 6.47
CA ALA A 119 -17.32 -0.67 6.85
C ALA A 119 -17.56 -0.79 8.37
N TYR A 120 -16.78 -0.10 9.19
CA TYR A 120 -16.83 -0.17 10.66
C TYR A 120 -16.99 1.23 11.25
N ASN A 121 -18.18 1.82 11.05
CA ASN A 121 -18.50 3.16 11.55
C ASN A 121 -18.29 3.28 13.06
N GLY A 122 -17.53 4.30 13.46
CA GLY A 122 -17.24 4.61 14.88
C GLY A 122 -16.10 3.80 15.48
N LYS A 123 -15.40 2.95 14.72
CA LYS A 123 -14.21 2.26 15.17
C LYS A 123 -12.96 2.92 14.58
N THR A 124 -12.06 3.33 15.45
CA THR A 124 -10.75 3.89 15.07
C THR A 124 -9.70 2.81 15.26
N PHE A 125 -8.86 2.63 14.28
CA PHE A 125 -7.74 1.71 14.27
C PHE A 125 -6.43 2.51 14.33
N THR A 126 -5.36 1.83 14.74
CA THR A 126 -4.03 2.42 14.82
C THR A 126 -3.11 1.84 13.76
N ALA A 127 -2.20 2.66 13.27
CA ALA A 127 -1.18 2.27 12.34
C ALA A 127 0.11 3.07 12.61
N THR A 128 1.21 2.61 12.03
CA THR A 128 2.50 3.30 12.12
C THR A 128 3.08 3.47 10.73
N VAL A 129 3.62 4.65 10.43
CA VAL A 129 4.29 4.93 9.16
C VAL A 129 5.55 4.07 9.06
N SER A 130 5.57 3.14 8.12
CA SER A 130 6.71 2.23 7.90
C SER A 130 7.61 2.69 6.76
N LYS A 131 7.03 3.27 5.71
CA LYS A 131 7.79 3.68 4.53
C LYS A 131 7.14 4.89 3.84
N ILE A 132 7.98 5.78 3.32
CA ILE A 132 7.57 6.90 2.46
C ILE A 132 8.20 6.66 1.09
N SER A 133 7.37 6.70 0.03
CA SER A 133 7.88 6.61 -1.34
C SER A 133 8.69 7.86 -1.67
N GLN A 134 9.81 7.67 -2.35
CA GLN A 134 10.64 8.78 -2.82
C GLN A 134 10.23 9.28 -4.22
N THR A 135 9.23 8.64 -4.81
CA THR A 135 8.69 8.97 -6.11
C THR A 135 7.19 9.18 -5.99
N ASP A 136 6.64 10.03 -6.84
CA ASP A 136 5.20 10.22 -7.00
C ASP A 136 4.49 8.94 -7.44
N MET A 137 3.18 8.87 -7.26
CA MET A 137 2.40 7.69 -7.59
C MET A 137 2.18 7.51 -9.11
N ASP A 138 2.19 8.60 -9.87
CA ASP A 138 1.95 8.62 -11.32
C ASP A 138 3.24 8.56 -12.14
N ASN A 139 4.32 8.10 -11.52
CA ASN A 139 5.65 8.02 -12.06
C ASN A 139 5.72 7.14 -13.33
N SER A 140 6.06 7.76 -14.44
CA SER A 140 6.26 7.10 -15.74
C SER A 140 7.52 6.21 -15.83
N TRP A 141 8.33 6.12 -14.76
CA TRP A 141 9.50 5.24 -14.67
C TRP A 141 9.13 3.78 -14.44
N ASN A 142 7.87 3.51 -14.13
CA ASN A 142 7.34 2.15 -14.07
C ASN A 142 7.22 1.64 -15.51
N ILE A 143 8.26 0.94 -15.99
CA ILE A 143 8.35 0.29 -17.30
C ILE A 143 7.42 -0.95 -17.32
N SER A 144 6.20 -0.79 -16.88
CA SER A 144 5.13 -1.76 -17.09
C SER A 144 4.21 -1.21 -18.15
N ASN A 145 4.48 -1.64 -19.39
CA ASN A 145 3.63 -1.61 -20.57
C ASN A 145 2.15 -1.24 -20.32
N SER A 146 1.85 -0.01 -20.07
CA SER A 146 0.49 0.53 -20.13
C SER A 146 0.49 1.72 -21.08
N SER A 147 0.38 1.40 -22.35
CA SER A 147 -0.04 2.33 -23.37
C SER A 147 -1.47 2.79 -23.08
N SER A 148 -1.62 3.88 -22.36
CA SER A 148 -2.81 4.72 -22.42
C SER A 148 -2.42 6.14 -22.03
N SER A 149 -1.86 6.84 -22.98
CA SER A 149 -1.78 8.27 -23.01
C SER A 149 -3.16 8.86 -23.16
N SER A 150 -3.72 9.37 -22.10
CA SER A 150 -4.71 10.43 -22.16
C SER A 150 -4.11 11.66 -21.50
N SER A 151 -3.46 12.47 -22.31
CA SER A 151 -3.03 13.80 -21.98
C SER A 151 -4.27 14.70 -21.80
N SER A 152 -4.78 14.79 -20.61
CA SER A 152 -5.59 15.92 -20.18
C SER A 152 -4.67 16.87 -19.44
N SER A 153 -4.43 18.03 -20.01
CA SER A 153 -3.65 19.15 -19.46
C SER A 153 -4.43 19.89 -18.37
N SER A 154 -4.78 19.20 -17.30
CA SER A 154 -5.10 19.82 -16.02
C SER A 154 -3.89 19.61 -15.13
N ALA A 155 -3.50 20.64 -14.37
CA ALA A 155 -2.43 20.51 -13.39
C ALA A 155 -2.75 19.31 -12.49
N ALA A 156 -2.05 18.21 -12.70
CA ALA A 156 -2.25 17.01 -11.91
C ALA A 156 -1.73 17.28 -10.50
N VAL A 157 -2.53 17.02 -9.48
CA VAL A 157 -2.09 17.06 -8.09
C VAL A 157 -1.12 15.91 -7.89
N ILE A 158 0.07 16.22 -7.38
CA ILE A 158 1.14 15.23 -7.14
C ILE A 158 0.89 14.59 -5.78
N TYR A 159 0.80 13.27 -5.77
CA TYR A 159 0.64 12.47 -4.55
C TYR A 159 1.84 11.55 -4.35
N TYR A 160 2.26 11.43 -3.10
CA TYR A 160 3.26 10.46 -2.65
C TYR A 160 2.59 9.31 -1.92
N SER A 161 3.11 8.10 -2.11
CA SER A 161 2.62 6.92 -1.39
C SER A 161 3.33 6.79 -0.04
N VAL A 162 2.55 6.76 1.03
CA VAL A 162 3.02 6.46 2.38
C VAL A 162 2.46 5.09 2.77
N THR A 163 3.35 4.17 3.13
CA THR A 163 2.97 2.83 3.59
C THR A 163 2.89 2.86 5.12
N LEU A 164 1.76 2.40 5.64
CA LEU A 164 1.54 2.28 7.08
C LEU A 164 1.34 0.80 7.41
N ASP A 165 2.02 0.33 8.43
CA ASP A 165 1.77 -0.98 9.03
C ASP A 165 0.60 -0.87 10.01
N VAL A 166 -0.36 -1.76 9.84
CA VAL A 166 -1.63 -1.75 10.59
C VAL A 166 -1.57 -2.72 11.74
N ASP A 167 -2.01 -2.27 12.89
CA ASP A 167 -2.28 -3.12 14.05
C ASP A 167 -3.77 -3.52 14.05
N ASP A 168 -4.05 -4.77 13.67
CA ASP A 168 -5.41 -5.34 13.61
C ASP A 168 -5.48 -6.66 14.37
N PRO A 169 -5.49 -6.59 15.72
CA PRO A 169 -5.52 -7.79 16.55
C PRO A 169 -6.83 -8.57 16.44
N GLU A 170 -7.90 -7.94 15.99
CA GLU A 170 -9.22 -8.58 15.84
C GLU A 170 -9.42 -9.21 14.47
N GLY A 171 -8.55 -8.96 13.50
CA GLY A 171 -8.64 -9.52 12.16
C GLY A 171 -9.83 -9.05 11.33
N LEU A 172 -10.37 -7.88 11.64
CA LEU A 172 -11.58 -7.33 11.01
C LEU A 172 -11.32 -6.74 9.62
N LEU A 173 -10.12 -6.27 9.37
CA LEU A 173 -9.79 -5.59 8.14
C LEU A 173 -9.58 -6.58 7.01
N MET A 174 -10.21 -6.32 5.87
CA MET A 174 -10.07 -7.12 4.66
C MET A 174 -9.24 -6.38 3.60
N PRO A 175 -8.53 -7.12 2.73
CA PRO A 175 -7.85 -6.52 1.58
C PRO A 175 -8.81 -5.67 0.73
N SER A 176 -8.29 -4.61 0.12
CA SER A 176 -9.03 -3.69 -0.76
C SER A 176 -10.09 -2.80 -0.07
N MET A 177 -10.13 -2.76 1.26
CA MET A 177 -10.93 -1.75 1.96
C MET A 177 -10.31 -0.36 1.79
N THR A 178 -11.17 0.66 1.72
CA THR A 178 -10.75 2.06 1.72
C THR A 178 -10.71 2.58 3.15
N ALA A 179 -9.60 3.22 3.51
CA ALA A 179 -9.38 3.81 4.81
C ALA A 179 -9.15 5.33 4.70
N ARG A 180 -9.66 6.08 5.67
CA ARG A 180 -9.29 7.48 5.90
C ARG A 180 -8.26 7.52 7.01
N VAL A 181 -7.07 8.02 6.66
CA VAL A 181 -5.89 8.01 7.54
C VAL A 181 -5.59 9.41 8.01
N GLU A 182 -5.35 9.56 9.30
CA GLU A 182 -4.87 10.77 9.95
C GLU A 182 -3.50 10.47 10.57
N ILE A 183 -2.46 11.16 10.08
CA ILE A 183 -1.08 10.96 10.53
C ILE A 183 -0.74 12.06 11.54
N GLU A 184 -0.31 11.68 12.73
CA GLU A 184 0.17 12.62 13.74
C GLU A 184 1.56 13.15 13.34
N THR A 185 1.60 14.35 12.78
CA THR A 185 2.85 14.97 12.32
C THR A 185 3.64 15.61 13.46
N ALA A 186 2.94 16.10 14.47
CA ALA A 186 3.53 16.68 15.67
C ALA A 186 2.63 16.44 16.89
N ASN A 187 3.22 16.13 18.01
CA ASN A 187 2.53 15.98 19.30
C ASN A 187 3.35 16.60 20.41
N LYS A 188 2.69 17.31 21.31
CA LYS A 188 3.30 17.87 22.51
C LYS A 188 2.36 17.68 23.69
N ASP A 189 2.77 16.88 24.66
CA ASP A 189 1.92 16.47 25.79
C ASP A 189 1.52 17.63 26.72
N SER A 190 2.29 18.71 26.76
CA SER A 190 2.02 19.88 27.59
C SER A 190 2.34 21.15 26.81
N ALA A 191 1.31 21.77 26.25
CA ALA A 191 1.42 23.02 25.54
C ALA A 191 0.37 24.02 26.02
N LEU A 192 0.76 25.29 26.13
CA LEU A 192 -0.20 26.36 26.29
C LEU A 192 -0.89 26.57 24.94
N ALA A 193 -2.18 26.27 24.87
CA ALA A 193 -2.92 26.33 23.62
C ALA A 193 -4.07 27.32 23.72
N VAL A 194 -4.32 28.04 22.63
CA VAL A 194 -5.49 28.91 22.48
C VAL A 194 -6.30 28.47 21.25
N PRO A 195 -7.63 28.66 21.25
CA PRO A 195 -8.42 28.41 20.05
C PRO A 195 -7.95 29.24 18.87
N LEU A 196 -7.91 28.68 17.67
CA LEU A 196 -7.55 29.40 16.43
C LEU A 196 -8.38 30.65 16.23
N SER A 197 -9.63 30.67 16.70
CA SER A 197 -10.53 31.82 16.63
C SER A 197 -10.10 33.02 17.51
N ALA A 198 -9.24 32.81 18.50
CA ALA A 198 -8.67 33.87 19.33
C ALA A 198 -7.44 34.54 18.67
N LEU A 199 -6.86 33.88 17.67
CA LEU A 199 -5.64 34.34 17.02
C LEU A 199 -5.98 35.41 15.98
N LYS A 200 -5.28 36.52 16.02
CA LYS A 200 -5.40 37.63 15.05
C LYS A 200 -4.03 37.96 14.50
N THR A 201 -4.00 38.38 13.25
CA THR A 201 -2.76 38.75 12.57
C THR A 201 -2.87 40.17 12.03
N ASP A 202 -1.82 40.95 12.25
CA ASP A 202 -1.67 42.26 11.66
C ASP A 202 -0.31 42.41 10.94
N LYS A 203 0.05 43.66 10.55
CA LYS A 203 1.31 43.92 9.85
C LYS A 203 2.57 43.66 10.71
N ASN A 204 2.42 43.61 12.03
CA ASN A 204 3.51 43.45 12.99
C ASN A 204 3.66 42.00 13.50
N GLY A 205 2.68 41.14 13.22
CA GLY A 205 2.73 39.72 13.61
C GLY A 205 1.39 39.18 14.09
N THR A 206 1.47 38.05 14.76
CA THR A 206 0.33 37.33 15.32
C THR A 206 0.12 37.75 16.78
N TYR A 207 -1.11 38.08 17.16
CA TYR A 207 -1.46 38.54 18.50
C TYR A 207 -2.78 37.94 18.98
N VAL A 208 -2.97 37.92 20.29
CA VAL A 208 -4.23 37.60 20.97
C VAL A 208 -4.72 38.81 21.77
N ILE A 209 -6.02 38.90 21.97
CA ILE A 209 -6.61 39.91 22.85
C ILE A 209 -6.75 39.29 24.23
N VAL A 210 -5.95 39.76 25.18
CA VAL A 210 -6.02 39.34 26.57
C VAL A 210 -6.97 40.28 27.32
N ILE A 211 -7.86 39.64 28.11
CA ILE A 211 -8.80 40.35 28.99
C ILE A 211 -8.21 40.33 30.41
N LYS A 212 -7.86 41.53 30.89
CA LYS A 212 -7.35 41.73 32.26
C LYS A 212 -8.47 41.59 33.29
N ASP A 213 -8.12 41.38 34.56
CA ASP A 213 -9.10 41.27 35.67
C ASP A 213 -9.90 42.54 35.91
N ASP A 214 -9.39 43.66 35.44
CA ASP A 214 -10.08 45.00 35.48
C ASP A 214 -11.09 45.14 34.32
N GLY A 215 -11.24 44.16 33.45
CA GLY A 215 -12.12 44.18 32.28
C GLY A 215 -11.55 44.94 31.07
N THR A 216 -10.33 45.44 31.14
CA THR A 216 -9.66 46.07 29.98
C THR A 216 -9.07 45.01 29.06
N THR A 217 -9.00 45.32 27.76
CA THR A 217 -8.43 44.42 26.76
C THR A 217 -7.06 44.95 26.30
N GLU A 218 -6.11 44.03 26.10
CA GLU A 218 -4.77 44.36 25.61
C GLU A 218 -4.44 43.45 24.44
N ASN A 219 -3.94 44.04 23.35
CA ASN A 219 -3.38 43.25 22.24
C ASN A 219 -1.95 42.83 22.61
N ARG A 220 -1.76 41.52 22.71
CA ARG A 220 -0.47 40.95 23.07
C ARG A 220 0.05 40.09 21.93
N TYR A 221 1.22 40.44 21.42
CA TYR A 221 1.89 39.64 20.38
C TYR A 221 2.39 38.33 20.98
N VAL A 222 2.16 37.27 20.23
CA VAL A 222 2.49 35.89 20.66
C VAL A 222 3.31 35.20 19.60
N GLU A 223 4.18 34.31 20.05
CA GLU A 223 4.90 33.39 19.21
C GLU A 223 4.15 32.06 19.18
N THR A 224 3.72 31.66 17.99
CA THR A 224 2.94 30.43 17.79
C THR A 224 3.83 29.26 17.48
N GLY A 225 3.47 28.07 17.96
CA GLY A 225 4.15 26.82 17.69
C GLY A 225 3.33 25.94 16.75
N ILE A 226 2.94 24.75 17.25
CA ILE A 226 2.19 23.74 16.49
C ILE A 226 0.76 24.21 16.26
N TYR A 227 0.30 24.11 15.02
CA TYR A 227 -1.08 24.38 14.63
C TYR A 227 -1.85 23.05 14.57
N GLY A 228 -2.91 22.95 15.36
CA GLY A 228 -3.90 21.86 15.27
C GLY A 228 -5.17 22.33 14.56
N ASP A 229 -6.18 21.49 14.48
CA ASP A 229 -7.46 21.80 13.81
C ASP A 229 -8.28 22.87 14.54
N GLU A 230 -8.30 22.87 15.87
CA GLU A 230 -9.08 23.79 16.70
C GLU A 230 -8.20 24.72 17.52
N PHE A 231 -6.99 24.32 17.87
CA PHE A 231 -6.09 25.02 18.77
C PHE A 231 -4.73 25.26 18.16
N VAL A 232 -4.06 26.32 18.61
CA VAL A 232 -2.67 26.62 18.28
C VAL A 232 -1.85 26.74 19.57
N GLU A 233 -0.67 26.17 19.53
CA GLU A 233 0.32 26.29 20.60
C GLU A 233 0.84 27.73 20.69
N ILE A 234 0.98 28.25 21.90
CA ILE A 234 1.67 29.51 22.18
C ILE A 234 2.97 29.19 22.90
N ILE A 235 4.10 29.54 22.26
CA ILE A 235 5.45 29.33 22.81
C ILE A 235 5.78 30.45 23.79
N ASN A 236 5.49 31.68 23.38
CA ASN A 236 5.81 32.89 24.15
C ASN A 236 4.69 33.94 24.03
N GLY A 237 4.56 34.78 25.06
CA GLY A 237 3.66 35.95 25.03
C GLY A 237 2.37 35.77 25.80
N LEU A 238 2.05 34.56 26.33
CA LEU A 238 0.86 34.31 27.13
C LEU A 238 1.25 33.47 28.37
N SER A 239 0.53 33.67 29.46
CA SER A 239 0.69 32.87 30.70
C SER A 239 -0.52 31.97 30.93
N GLU A 240 -0.32 30.91 31.71
CA GLU A 240 -1.45 30.03 32.11
C GLU A 240 -2.51 30.82 32.85
N ASN A 241 -3.79 30.46 32.64
CA ASN A 241 -4.99 31.06 33.21
C ASN A 241 -5.30 32.50 32.78
N GLU A 242 -4.59 33.11 31.85
CA GLU A 242 -5.00 34.37 31.22
C GLU A 242 -6.26 34.17 30.36
N LYS A 243 -7.18 35.11 30.40
CA LYS A 243 -8.42 35.08 29.63
C LYS A 243 -8.15 35.73 28.25
N VAL A 244 -8.45 35.00 27.19
CA VAL A 244 -8.36 35.51 25.81
C VAL A 244 -9.75 35.71 25.21
N ASP A 245 -9.91 36.77 24.43
CA ASP A 245 -11.15 37.02 23.71
C ASP A 245 -11.25 36.11 22.48
N VAL A 246 -12.30 35.28 22.48
CA VAL A 246 -12.60 34.37 21.37
C VAL A 246 -13.74 34.96 20.56
N THR A 247 -13.42 35.59 19.45
CA THR A 247 -14.45 36.11 18.53
C THR A 247 -15.09 34.94 17.79
N MET A 248 -16.21 34.44 18.27
CA MET A 248 -17.01 33.45 17.54
C MET A 248 -17.52 34.08 16.24
N VAL A 249 -16.92 33.72 15.11
CA VAL A 249 -17.52 34.00 13.80
C VAL A 249 -18.78 33.13 13.72
N LYS A 250 -19.94 33.67 14.05
CA LYS A 250 -21.22 33.05 13.75
C LYS A 250 -21.25 32.77 12.25
N LYS A 251 -21.15 31.51 11.87
CA LYS A 251 -21.42 31.05 10.51
C LYS A 251 -22.86 31.48 10.20
N SER A 252 -23.03 32.58 9.46
CA SER A 252 -24.33 33.02 9.00
C SER A 252 -24.87 31.96 8.05
N THR A 253 -25.78 31.16 8.53
CA THR A 253 -26.68 30.37 7.68
C THR A 253 -27.51 31.38 6.89
N THR A 254 -27.07 31.71 5.70
CA THR A 254 -27.87 32.44 4.73
C THR A 254 -29.07 31.56 4.38
N ALA A 255 -30.18 31.83 5.04
CA ALA A 255 -31.46 31.26 4.63
C ALA A 255 -31.72 31.75 3.20
N THR A 256 -31.67 30.82 2.27
CA THR A 256 -32.10 31.06 0.89
C THR A 256 -33.58 31.43 0.93
N SER A 257 -33.85 32.74 0.81
CA SER A 257 -35.20 33.20 0.64
C SER A 257 -35.72 32.67 -0.70
N ALA A 258 -36.73 31.82 -0.62
CA ALA A 258 -37.50 31.34 -1.76
C ALA A 258 -38.04 32.58 -2.52
N ARG A 259 -37.65 32.74 -3.77
CA ARG A 259 -38.26 33.68 -4.71
C ARG A 259 -39.69 33.21 -4.95
N PRO A 260 -40.72 34.07 -4.83
CA PRO A 260 -42.07 33.77 -5.29
C PRO A 260 -42.06 33.62 -6.81
N GLY A 261 -42.61 32.52 -7.28
CA GLY A 261 -42.82 32.30 -8.73
C GLY A 261 -43.81 33.31 -9.32
N PRO A 262 -43.74 33.58 -10.66
CA PRO A 262 -44.65 34.49 -11.33
C PRO A 262 -46.07 33.90 -11.39
N PRO A 263 -47.12 34.77 -11.39
CA PRO A 263 -48.52 34.30 -11.46
C PRO A 263 -48.81 33.75 -12.85
N ILE A 264 -49.51 32.62 -12.83
CA ILE A 264 -50.04 31.93 -14.05
C ILE A 264 -51.32 32.67 -14.47
N HIS A 265 -51.33 33.18 -15.72
CA HIS A 265 -52.52 33.55 -16.44
C HIS A 265 -52.96 32.41 -17.37
#